data_41f9edc1b7a98a6e0cbcc6c3ffc1c1fe
#
_entry.id   41f9edc1b7a98a6e0cbcc6c3ffc1c1fe
#
_cell.length_a   1.000
_cell.length_b   1.000
_cell.length_c   1.000
_cell.angle_alpha   90.00
_cell.angle_beta   90.00
_cell.angle_gamma   90.00
#
_symmetry.space_group_name_H-M   'P 1'
#
loop_
_entity.id
_entity.type
_entity.pdbx_description
1 polymer ?
#
loop_
_entity_poly.entity_id
_entity_poly.type
_entity_poly.pdbx_seq_one_letter_code
_entity_poly.pdbx_strand_id
1 'polypeptide(L)'
;MKLPVYLDYSATTPCDPRVVDKMVPYLYEKFGNPASHSHSYGWEAEKAVEEARGHVAALIGADPREIVWTSGATESDNLAIKGAAHFYKDKGRHLITVKTEHKAVLDSMRHLEGEGYEAVSY
;
A
#
# COMPACT_ATOMS: atom_id res chain seq x y z
N MET A 1 -18.35 -20.10 22.91
CA MET A 1 -17.12 -19.33 22.57
C MET A 1 -16.13 -20.29 21.94
N LYS A 2 -15.54 -19.93 20.80
CA LYS A 2 -14.52 -20.76 20.13
C LYS A 2 -13.14 -20.44 20.73
N LEU A 3 -12.43 -21.41 21.24
CA LEU A 3 -11.09 -21.25 21.81
C LEU A 3 -10.04 -21.90 20.89
N PRO A 4 -8.80 -21.36 20.79
CA PRO A 4 -8.32 -20.13 21.46
C PRO A 4 -8.93 -18.84 20.86
N VAL A 5 -8.95 -17.77 21.65
CA VAL A 5 -9.33 -16.44 21.16
C VAL A 5 -8.13 -15.80 20.49
N TYR A 6 -8.27 -15.43 19.21
CA TYR A 6 -7.22 -14.72 18.49
C TYR A 6 -7.36 -13.21 18.71
N LEU A 7 -6.31 -12.57 19.22
CA LEU A 7 -6.31 -11.15 19.59
C LEU A 7 -5.29 -10.30 18.79
N ASP A 8 -4.55 -10.91 17.89
CA ASP A 8 -3.51 -10.22 17.11
C ASP A 8 -4.03 -9.75 15.73
N TYR A 9 -5.15 -9.04 15.73
CA TYR A 9 -5.80 -8.55 14.52
C TYR A 9 -5.01 -7.44 13.80
N SER A 10 -3.98 -6.87 14.43
CA SER A 10 -3.05 -5.96 13.76
C SER A 10 -2.08 -6.69 12.83
N ALA A 11 -1.78 -7.96 13.11
CA ALA A 11 -0.94 -8.78 12.24
C ALA A 11 -1.74 -9.38 11.07
N THR A 12 -2.86 -10.05 11.37
CA THR A 12 -3.73 -10.69 10.36
C THR A 12 -5.18 -10.67 10.81
N THR A 13 -6.08 -10.57 9.85
CA THR A 13 -7.53 -10.67 10.08
C THR A 13 -8.17 -11.61 9.07
N PRO A 14 -9.32 -12.24 9.38
CA PRO A 14 -10.10 -12.94 8.38
C PRO A 14 -10.52 -11.98 7.26
N CYS A 15 -10.42 -12.42 6.01
CA CYS A 15 -10.98 -11.67 4.91
C CYS A 15 -12.51 -11.75 4.96
N ASP A 16 -13.20 -10.64 4.71
CA ASP A 16 -14.66 -10.64 4.58
C ASP A 16 -15.06 -11.55 3.40
N PRO A 17 -16.03 -12.49 3.60
CA PRO A 17 -16.45 -13.41 2.55
C PRO A 17 -16.86 -12.71 1.25
N ARG A 18 -17.49 -11.52 1.33
CA ARG A 18 -17.89 -10.74 0.15
C ARG A 18 -16.67 -10.24 -0.64
N VAL A 19 -15.56 -9.99 0.04
CA VAL A 19 -14.28 -9.63 -0.60
C VAL A 19 -13.66 -10.84 -1.25
N VAL A 20 -13.64 -12.00 -0.57
CA VAL A 20 -13.16 -13.27 -1.13
C VAL A 20 -13.90 -13.60 -2.42
N ASP A 21 -15.24 -13.51 -2.43
CA ASP A 21 -16.08 -13.78 -3.60
C ASP A 21 -15.71 -12.87 -4.81
N LYS A 22 -15.28 -11.63 -4.54
CA LYS A 22 -14.81 -10.71 -5.59
C LYS A 22 -13.40 -11.02 -6.08
N MET A 23 -12.54 -11.57 -5.22
CA MET A 23 -11.15 -11.89 -5.56
C MET A 23 -11.01 -13.19 -6.33
N VAL A 24 -11.77 -14.23 -5.94
CA VAL A 24 -11.64 -15.59 -6.45
C VAL A 24 -11.66 -15.68 -7.99
N PRO A 25 -12.54 -14.99 -8.74
CA PRO A 25 -12.54 -15.06 -10.21
C PRO A 25 -11.21 -14.63 -10.86
N TYR A 26 -10.47 -13.72 -10.23
CA TYR A 26 -9.17 -13.26 -10.76
C TYR A 26 -8.04 -14.25 -10.56
N LEU A 27 -8.24 -15.31 -9.77
CA LEU A 27 -7.25 -16.35 -9.55
C LEU A 27 -7.24 -17.43 -10.67
N TYR A 28 -8.34 -17.60 -11.41
CA TYR A 28 -8.46 -18.67 -12.38
C TYR A 28 -9.27 -18.34 -13.66
N GLU A 29 -10.20 -17.39 -13.63
CA GLU A 29 -10.99 -17.02 -14.81
C GLU A 29 -10.48 -15.73 -15.47
N LYS A 30 -10.32 -14.66 -14.68
CA LYS A 30 -9.99 -13.29 -15.10
C LYS A 30 -8.54 -12.94 -14.79
N PHE A 31 -7.63 -13.85 -15.12
CA PHE A 31 -6.22 -13.77 -14.74
C PHE A 31 -5.37 -12.89 -15.67
N GLY A 32 -5.99 -12.03 -16.48
CA GLY A 32 -5.28 -11.15 -17.41
C GLY A 32 -4.34 -10.18 -16.71
N ASN A 33 -3.24 -9.84 -17.39
CA ASN A 33 -2.32 -8.81 -16.90
C ASN A 33 -2.86 -7.42 -17.28
N PRO A 34 -3.15 -6.52 -16.32
CA PRO A 34 -3.68 -5.18 -16.60
C PRO A 34 -2.72 -4.30 -17.41
N ALA A 35 -1.43 -4.63 -17.45
CA ALA A 35 -0.46 -3.93 -18.30
C ALA A 35 -0.45 -4.39 -19.77
N SER A 36 -1.25 -5.39 -20.12
CA SER A 36 -1.33 -5.91 -21.49
C SER A 36 -2.43 -5.23 -22.28
N HIS A 37 -2.08 -4.20 -23.05
CA HIS A 37 -3.04 -3.37 -23.80
C HIS A 37 -3.43 -3.95 -25.19
N SER A 38 -2.89 -5.11 -25.59
CA SER A 38 -3.04 -5.66 -26.94
C SER A 38 -4.18 -6.69 -27.09
N HIS A 39 -4.86 -7.06 -26.01
CA HIS A 39 -5.90 -8.09 -26.03
C HIS A 39 -6.92 -7.95 -24.90
N SER A 40 -8.09 -8.57 -25.08
CA SER A 40 -9.26 -8.43 -24.21
C SER A 40 -9.01 -8.86 -22.74
N TYR A 41 -8.18 -9.87 -22.50
CA TYR A 41 -7.82 -10.29 -21.13
C TYR A 41 -7.15 -9.16 -20.33
N GLY A 42 -6.24 -8.44 -20.99
CA GLY A 42 -5.60 -7.27 -20.36
C GLY A 42 -6.57 -6.12 -20.11
N TRP A 43 -7.45 -5.83 -21.08
CA TRP A 43 -8.45 -4.76 -20.95
C TRP A 43 -9.46 -5.05 -19.82
N GLU A 44 -9.89 -6.31 -19.67
CA GLU A 44 -10.78 -6.70 -18.56
C GLU A 44 -10.10 -6.52 -17.22
N ALA A 45 -8.84 -6.91 -17.11
CA ALA A 45 -8.05 -6.75 -15.88
C ALA A 45 -7.80 -5.27 -15.56
N GLU A 46 -7.40 -4.47 -16.56
CA GLU A 46 -7.21 -3.01 -16.41
C GLU A 46 -8.48 -2.33 -15.92
N LYS A 47 -9.63 -2.63 -16.53
CA LYS A 47 -10.92 -2.09 -16.12
C LYS A 47 -11.21 -2.40 -14.64
N ALA A 48 -10.98 -3.64 -14.20
CA ALA A 48 -11.22 -4.04 -12.82
C ALA A 48 -10.29 -3.30 -11.83
N VAL A 49 -9.03 -3.10 -12.20
CA VAL A 49 -8.07 -2.32 -11.39
C VAL A 49 -8.52 -0.87 -11.27
N GLU A 50 -8.96 -0.24 -12.36
CA GLU A 50 -9.41 1.15 -12.34
C GLU A 50 -10.74 1.33 -11.59
N GLU A 51 -11.67 0.39 -11.68
CA GLU A 51 -12.88 0.38 -10.84
C GLU A 51 -12.53 0.28 -9.35
N ALA A 52 -11.62 -0.62 -8.97
CA ALA A 52 -11.15 -0.75 -7.60
C ALA A 52 -10.44 0.51 -7.10
N ARG A 53 -9.62 1.13 -7.94
CA ARG A 53 -8.98 2.42 -7.67
C ARG A 53 -10.01 3.50 -7.35
N GLY A 54 -11.05 3.60 -8.17
CA GLY A 54 -12.15 4.54 -7.94
C GLY A 54 -12.88 4.32 -6.62
N HIS A 55 -13.12 3.06 -6.24
CA HIS A 55 -13.76 2.71 -4.97
C HIS A 55 -12.89 3.12 -3.76
N VAL A 56 -11.58 2.86 -3.80
CA VAL A 56 -10.66 3.26 -2.72
C VAL A 56 -10.57 4.78 -2.64
N ALA A 57 -10.42 5.46 -3.76
CA ALA A 57 -10.37 6.92 -3.80
C ALA A 57 -11.64 7.55 -3.22
N ALA A 58 -12.82 7.07 -3.63
CA ALA A 58 -14.10 7.55 -3.11
C ALA A 58 -14.24 7.34 -1.58
N LEU A 59 -13.74 6.21 -1.05
CA LEU A 59 -13.79 5.90 0.37
C LEU A 59 -13.02 6.91 1.22
N ILE A 60 -11.87 7.38 0.73
CA ILE A 60 -10.98 8.30 1.46
C ILE A 60 -11.09 9.76 0.99
N GLY A 61 -11.98 10.05 0.04
CA GLY A 61 -12.16 11.40 -0.50
C GLY A 61 -11.00 11.91 -1.36
N ALA A 62 -10.28 10.99 -2.02
CA ALA A 62 -9.13 11.30 -2.89
C ALA A 62 -9.52 11.25 -4.38
N ASP A 63 -8.67 11.81 -5.25
CA ASP A 63 -8.73 11.57 -6.70
C ASP A 63 -8.17 10.16 -7.00
N PRO A 64 -8.76 9.38 -7.94
CA PRO A 64 -8.22 8.08 -8.32
C PRO A 64 -6.73 8.07 -8.71
N ARG A 65 -6.22 9.17 -9.24
CA ARG A 65 -4.79 9.33 -9.58
C ARG A 65 -3.86 9.42 -8.37
N GLU A 66 -4.41 9.67 -7.17
CA GLU A 66 -3.66 9.68 -5.91
C GLU A 66 -3.50 8.29 -5.30
N ILE A 67 -4.19 7.27 -5.86
CA ILE A 67 -4.10 5.89 -5.38
C ILE A 67 -2.97 5.16 -6.11
N VAL A 68 -2.02 4.64 -5.36
CA VAL A 68 -0.90 3.84 -5.89
C VAL A 68 -0.99 2.42 -5.33
N TRP A 69 -1.10 1.44 -6.22
CA TRP A 69 -1.06 0.02 -5.85
C TRP A 69 0.38 -0.43 -5.61
N THR A 70 0.59 -1.11 -4.51
CA THR A 70 1.88 -1.67 -4.12
C THR A 70 1.76 -3.14 -3.77
N SER A 71 2.87 -3.84 -3.66
CA SER A 71 2.92 -5.25 -3.26
C SER A 71 2.64 -5.49 -1.77
N GLY A 72 2.62 -4.44 -0.96
CA GLY A 72 2.36 -4.53 0.47
C GLY A 72 2.86 -3.31 1.24
N ALA A 73 2.67 -3.33 2.58
CA ALA A 73 2.97 -2.21 3.46
C ALA A 73 4.43 -1.74 3.36
N THR A 74 5.40 -2.65 3.31
CA THR A 74 6.82 -2.29 3.22
C THR A 74 7.14 -1.43 1.99
N GLU A 75 6.57 -1.77 0.82
CA GLU A 75 6.74 -0.96 -0.39
C GLU A 75 6.03 0.38 -0.24
N SER A 76 4.82 0.40 0.30
CA SER A 76 4.05 1.62 0.55
C SER A 76 4.79 2.59 1.47
N ASP A 77 5.34 2.09 2.59
CA ASP A 77 6.11 2.89 3.54
C ASP A 77 7.34 3.50 2.88
N ASN A 78 8.11 2.69 2.13
CA ASN A 78 9.29 3.17 1.41
C ASN A 78 8.93 4.22 0.37
N LEU A 79 7.88 3.98 -0.42
CA LEU A 79 7.42 4.91 -1.45
C LEU A 79 6.97 6.24 -0.84
N ALA A 80 6.15 6.20 0.20
CA ALA A 80 5.63 7.41 0.84
C ALA A 80 6.73 8.20 1.56
N ILE A 81 7.51 7.54 2.43
CA ILE A 81 8.52 8.19 3.26
C ILE A 81 9.65 8.76 2.40
N LYS A 82 10.27 7.92 1.57
CA LYS A 82 11.40 8.36 0.72
C LYS A 82 10.94 9.31 -0.38
N GLY A 83 9.77 9.04 -0.98
CA GLY A 83 9.19 9.91 -2.01
C GLY A 83 8.91 11.31 -1.47
N ALA A 84 8.26 11.43 -0.31
CA ALA A 84 8.00 12.72 0.32
C ALA A 84 9.30 13.43 0.73
N ALA A 85 10.23 12.73 1.36
CA ALA A 85 11.52 13.28 1.75
C ALA A 85 12.29 13.86 0.56
N HIS A 86 12.43 13.09 -0.50
CA HIS A 86 13.15 13.53 -1.72
C HIS A 86 12.43 14.67 -2.45
N PHE A 87 11.09 14.63 -2.53
CA PHE A 87 10.31 15.68 -3.17
C PHE A 87 10.44 17.03 -2.45
N TYR A 88 10.44 16.99 -1.10
CA TYR A 88 10.50 18.20 -0.27
C TYR A 88 11.91 18.54 0.25
N LYS A 89 12.96 17.91 -0.24
CA LYS A 89 14.35 18.08 0.25
C LYS A 89 14.83 19.54 0.35
N ASP A 90 14.35 20.40 -0.57
CA ASP A 90 14.72 21.80 -0.62
C ASP A 90 13.92 22.67 0.39
N LYS A 91 12.84 22.12 0.98
CA LYS A 91 12.04 22.78 2.01
C LYS A 91 12.46 22.40 3.43
N GLY A 92 13.08 21.25 3.60
CA GLY A 92 13.54 20.75 4.89
C GLY A 92 13.99 19.30 4.83
N ARG A 93 14.79 18.92 5.82
CA ARG A 93 15.34 17.57 5.93
C ARG A 93 15.13 16.95 7.30
N HIS A 94 14.22 17.52 8.11
CA HIS A 94 13.89 17.01 9.43
C HIS A 94 12.72 16.05 9.35
N LEU A 95 12.89 14.84 9.87
CA LEU A 95 11.91 13.76 9.88
C LEU A 95 11.63 13.34 11.32
N ILE A 96 10.38 13.07 11.64
CA ILE A 96 9.96 12.63 12.97
C ILE A 96 9.25 11.28 12.86
N THR A 97 9.62 10.34 13.71
CA THR A 97 8.98 9.03 13.83
C THR A 97 8.87 8.59 15.29
N VAL A 98 8.35 7.40 15.55
CA VAL A 98 8.32 6.81 16.90
C VAL A 98 9.09 5.49 16.93
N LYS A 99 9.65 5.15 18.10
CA LYS A 99 10.48 3.93 18.28
C LYS A 99 9.69 2.64 18.13
N THR A 100 8.38 2.71 18.29
CA THR A 100 7.47 1.55 18.21
C THR A 100 7.00 1.24 16.80
N GLU A 101 7.46 1.99 15.80
CA GLU A 101 7.11 1.77 14.40
C GLU A 101 7.60 0.41 13.88
N HIS A 102 6.90 -0.06 12.83
CA HIS A 102 7.33 -1.25 12.12
C HIS A 102 8.72 -1.04 11.47
N LYS A 103 9.47 -2.14 11.35
CA LYS A 103 10.83 -2.13 10.78
C LYS A 103 10.92 -1.43 9.41
N ALA A 104 9.90 -1.55 8.56
CA ALA A 104 9.88 -0.90 7.24
C ALA A 104 9.97 0.64 7.33
N VAL A 105 9.32 1.24 8.34
CA VAL A 105 9.40 2.68 8.63
C VAL A 105 10.78 3.04 9.17
N LEU A 106 11.23 2.33 10.22
CA LEU A 106 12.52 2.60 10.88
C LEU A 106 13.71 2.45 9.93
N ASP A 107 13.70 1.43 9.08
CA ASP A 107 14.78 1.22 8.09
C ASP A 107 14.75 2.30 6.99
N SER A 108 13.56 2.79 6.61
CA SER A 108 13.43 3.92 5.68
C SER A 108 14.00 5.21 6.28
N MET A 109 13.75 5.46 7.57
CA MET A 109 14.33 6.61 8.28
C MET A 109 15.84 6.52 8.36
N ARG A 110 16.42 5.36 8.74
CA ARG A 110 17.87 5.14 8.77
C ARG A 110 18.52 5.33 7.39
N HIS A 111 17.85 4.90 6.34
CA HIS A 111 18.33 5.11 4.98
C HIS A 111 18.46 6.61 4.66
N LEU A 112 17.43 7.39 4.99
CA LEU A 112 17.42 8.83 4.78
C LEU A 112 18.43 9.57 5.67
N GLU A 113 18.71 9.10 6.89
CA GLU A 113 19.82 9.60 7.71
C GLU A 113 21.16 9.46 6.98
N GLY A 114 21.39 8.33 6.31
CA GLY A 114 22.56 8.12 5.46
C GLY A 114 22.65 9.07 4.27
N GLU A 115 21.54 9.66 3.84
CA GLU A 115 21.47 10.70 2.79
C GLU A 115 21.52 12.13 3.34
N GLY A 116 21.71 12.31 4.65
CA GLY A 116 21.84 13.60 5.30
C GLY A 116 20.53 14.24 5.75
N TYR A 117 19.49 13.42 5.97
CA TYR A 117 18.29 13.86 6.68
C TYR A 117 18.50 13.72 8.19
N GLU A 118 17.84 14.55 8.96
CA GLU A 118 17.82 14.49 10.42
C GLU A 118 16.55 13.75 10.86
N ALA A 119 16.68 12.46 11.20
CA ALA A 119 15.56 11.65 11.66
C ALA A 119 15.57 11.54 13.20
N VAL A 120 14.49 11.99 13.82
CA VAL A 120 14.31 11.93 15.28
C VAL A 120 13.21 10.90 15.60
N SER A 121 13.53 9.95 16.49
CA SER A 121 12.57 8.95 16.96
C SER A 121 12.25 9.12 18.45
N TYR A 122 10.99 9.26 18.79
CA TYR A 122 10.46 9.37 20.14
C TYR A 122 9.96 8.04 20.71
#